data_8430d90fcfb4569d7a3e26562ab498cc
#
_entry.id   8430d90fcfb4569d7a3e26562ab498cc
#
_cell.length_a   1.000
_cell.length_b   1.000
_cell.length_c   1.000
_cell.angle_alpha   90.00
_cell.angle_beta   90.00
_cell.angle_gamma   90.00
#
_symmetry.space_group_name_H-M   'P 1'
#
loop_
_entity.id
_entity.type
_entity.pdbx_description
1 polymer ?
#
loop_
_entity_poly.entity_id
_entity_poly.type
_entity_poly.pdbx_seq_one_letter_code
_entity_poly.pdbx_strand_id
1 'polypeptide(L)'
;LVSGYLVEVGGETRVKGSRPDGGPWRIGVEQPVAGQRGVRSVLALSDGPHGIATSGDYRNRREMGGRIVSHTLDPRKGQPVEHQLAAVTVVAEDCMTADAWATMLMVMGPQKGLLFAKNNQVAALFLTRDGTTFQESTTPRFQAIQSGGQEGNLWNTWLAALILVVLAVGGLGVGVLVRGRGLVGSCGGLAMMCDSRDDPLCSACGVRPVTDDGEAGPEASKGAV
;
A
#
# COMPACT_ATOMS: atom_id res chain seq x y z
N LEU A 1 -21.34 26.23 -13.81
CA LEU A 1 -19.94 26.05 -13.37
C LEU A 1 -19.66 24.56 -13.30
N VAL A 2 -18.59 24.10 -13.95
CA VAL A 2 -18.16 22.70 -13.94
C VAL A 2 -17.38 22.47 -12.63
N SER A 3 -17.84 21.53 -11.78
CA SER A 3 -17.22 21.21 -10.50
C SER A 3 -16.03 20.26 -10.64
N GLY A 4 -16.05 19.39 -11.66
CA GLY A 4 -14.97 18.46 -11.96
C GLY A 4 -14.84 18.21 -13.45
N TYR A 5 -13.61 17.97 -13.90
CA TYR A 5 -13.31 17.65 -15.31
C TYR A 5 -12.07 16.78 -15.44
N LEU A 6 -12.01 16.02 -16.52
CA LEU A 6 -10.83 15.37 -17.05
C LEU A 6 -10.70 15.76 -18.52
N VAL A 7 -9.53 16.26 -18.91
CA VAL A 7 -9.20 16.60 -20.31
C VAL A 7 -7.86 15.97 -20.65
N GLU A 8 -7.79 15.30 -21.78
CA GLU A 8 -6.54 14.73 -22.32
C GLU A 8 -6.30 15.28 -23.71
N VAL A 9 -5.07 15.75 -23.95
CA VAL A 9 -4.63 16.24 -25.26
C VAL A 9 -3.19 15.74 -25.48
N GLY A 10 -2.97 14.97 -26.53
CA GLY A 10 -1.63 14.52 -26.92
C GLY A 10 -0.96 13.51 -25.99
N GLY A 11 -1.62 13.11 -24.91
CA GLY A 11 -1.06 12.25 -23.86
C GLY A 11 -0.93 12.95 -22.50
N GLU A 12 -0.97 14.28 -22.49
CA GLU A 12 -1.04 15.09 -21.27
C GLU A 12 -2.46 15.13 -20.77
N THR A 13 -2.63 14.83 -19.48
CA THR A 13 -3.94 14.77 -18.85
C THR A 13 -4.07 15.84 -17.77
N ARG A 14 -5.17 16.60 -17.81
CA ARG A 14 -5.54 17.52 -16.73
C ARG A 14 -6.82 17.10 -16.07
N VAL A 15 -6.80 17.04 -14.75
CA VAL A 15 -7.98 16.72 -13.93
C VAL A 15 -8.19 17.76 -12.84
N LYS A 16 -9.45 17.92 -12.45
CA LYS A 16 -9.85 18.71 -11.27
C LYS A 16 -11.14 18.14 -10.69
N GLY A 17 -11.28 18.26 -9.36
CA GLY A 17 -12.46 17.79 -8.64
C GLY A 17 -12.66 16.28 -8.76
N SER A 18 -13.89 15.83 -8.57
CA SER A 18 -14.26 14.42 -8.57
C SER A 18 -15.06 14.05 -9.82
N ARG A 19 -15.15 12.76 -10.09
CA ARG A 19 -16.03 12.19 -11.11
C ARG A 19 -17.50 12.45 -10.77
N PRO A 20 -18.43 12.32 -11.74
CA PRO A 20 -19.86 12.51 -11.50
C PRO A 20 -20.47 11.62 -10.41
N ASP A 21 -19.86 10.45 -10.16
CA ASP A 21 -20.23 9.51 -9.10
C ASP A 21 -19.63 9.85 -7.72
N GLY A 22 -18.91 10.98 -7.60
CA GLY A 22 -18.23 11.42 -6.39
C GLY A 22 -16.86 10.78 -6.15
N GLY A 23 -16.47 9.80 -6.95
CA GLY A 23 -15.17 9.13 -6.82
C GLY A 23 -14.00 9.92 -7.43
N PRO A 24 -12.75 9.54 -7.12
CA PRO A 24 -11.56 10.14 -7.71
C PRO A 24 -11.44 9.82 -9.20
N TRP A 25 -10.81 10.70 -9.96
CA TRP A 25 -10.40 10.42 -11.33
C TRP A 25 -9.33 9.33 -11.32
N ARG A 26 -9.49 8.33 -12.19
CA ARG A 26 -8.56 7.19 -12.29
C ARG A 26 -7.77 7.30 -13.58
N ILE A 27 -6.48 7.59 -13.46
CA ILE A 27 -5.57 7.78 -14.59
C ILE A 27 -4.63 6.60 -14.67
N GLY A 28 -4.67 5.88 -15.79
CA GLY A 28 -3.76 4.76 -16.06
C GLY A 28 -2.39 5.27 -16.50
N VAL A 29 -1.33 4.85 -15.80
CA VAL A 29 0.05 5.02 -16.28
C VAL A 29 0.38 3.85 -17.18
N GLU A 30 0.75 4.14 -18.43
CA GLU A 30 1.01 3.13 -19.45
C GLU A 30 2.34 2.39 -19.19
N GLN A 31 2.33 1.09 -19.46
CA GLN A 31 3.56 0.29 -19.48
C GLN A 31 4.36 0.61 -20.76
N PRO A 32 5.67 0.92 -20.67
CA PRO A 32 6.44 1.40 -21.81
C PRO A 32 6.90 0.26 -22.73
N VAL A 33 5.95 -0.53 -23.25
CA VAL A 33 6.19 -1.61 -24.21
C VAL A 33 5.75 -1.15 -25.59
N ALA A 34 6.68 -1.19 -26.56
CA ALA A 34 6.37 -0.80 -27.93
C ALA A 34 5.28 -1.71 -28.54
N GLY A 35 4.26 -1.09 -29.16
CA GLY A 35 3.17 -1.79 -29.84
C GLY A 35 2.13 -2.45 -28.93
N GLN A 36 2.26 -2.32 -27.62
CA GLN A 36 1.29 -2.84 -26.66
C GLN A 36 0.74 -1.71 -25.78
N ARG A 37 -0.57 -1.75 -25.51
CA ARG A 37 -1.20 -0.87 -24.52
C ARG A 37 -1.50 -1.68 -23.25
N GLY A 38 -0.73 -1.44 -22.21
CA GLY A 38 -0.94 -2.04 -20.89
C GLY A 38 -0.91 -0.96 -19.83
N VAL A 39 -1.74 -1.09 -18.81
CA VAL A 39 -1.70 -0.21 -17.64
C VAL A 39 -0.73 -0.79 -16.62
N ARG A 40 0.30 -0.02 -16.26
CA ARG A 40 1.29 -0.39 -15.24
C ARG A 40 0.78 -0.09 -13.83
N SER A 41 0.23 1.12 -13.65
CA SER A 41 -0.33 1.56 -12.37
C SER A 41 -1.50 2.52 -12.61
N VAL A 42 -2.31 2.75 -11.58
CA VAL A 42 -3.44 3.68 -11.63
C VAL A 42 -3.25 4.73 -10.55
N LEU A 43 -3.33 6.01 -10.95
CA LEU A 43 -3.40 7.14 -10.05
C LEU A 43 -4.86 7.47 -9.77
N ALA A 44 -5.20 7.63 -8.50
CA ALA A 44 -6.52 8.11 -8.07
C ALA A 44 -6.37 9.58 -7.62
N LEU A 45 -6.94 10.50 -8.37
CA LEU A 45 -6.77 11.94 -8.18
C LEU A 45 -8.12 12.60 -7.91
N SER A 46 -8.19 13.39 -6.86
CA SER A 46 -9.35 14.21 -6.47
C SER A 46 -8.90 15.60 -6.00
N ASP A 47 -9.85 16.47 -5.76
CA ASP A 47 -9.76 17.78 -5.10
C ASP A 47 -9.03 18.88 -5.88
N GLY A 48 -7.74 18.84 -6.00
CA GLY A 48 -6.95 19.89 -6.66
C GLY A 48 -6.93 19.78 -8.19
N PRO A 49 -6.46 20.80 -8.88
CA PRO A 49 -6.05 20.63 -10.27
C PRO A 49 -4.76 19.82 -10.30
N HIS A 50 -4.74 18.78 -11.13
CA HIS A 50 -3.55 17.97 -11.40
C HIS A 50 -3.28 17.90 -12.89
N GLY A 51 -2.05 18.19 -13.28
CA GLY A 51 -1.52 17.92 -14.60
C GLY A 51 -0.66 16.65 -14.56
N ILE A 52 -0.84 15.76 -15.51
CA ILE A 52 -0.07 14.52 -15.62
C ILE A 52 0.55 14.48 -17.03
N ALA A 53 1.83 14.22 -17.11
CA ALA A 53 2.54 14.01 -18.36
C ALA A 53 3.52 12.85 -18.23
N THR A 54 3.77 12.17 -19.35
CA THR A 54 4.73 11.06 -19.42
C THR A 54 5.68 11.24 -20.60
N SER A 55 6.95 11.42 -20.32
CA SER A 55 8.02 11.31 -21.31
C SER A 55 8.52 9.88 -21.37
N GLY A 56 8.58 9.31 -22.57
CA GLY A 56 9.02 7.92 -22.76
C GLY A 56 9.65 7.70 -24.11
N ASP A 57 10.55 6.74 -24.22
CA ASP A 57 11.27 6.41 -25.45
C ASP A 57 10.58 5.34 -26.33
N TYR A 58 9.44 4.79 -25.85
CA TYR A 58 8.80 3.62 -26.46
C TYR A 58 7.85 3.95 -27.62
N ARG A 59 7.28 5.16 -27.67
CA ARG A 59 6.35 5.59 -28.73
C ARG A 59 7.04 6.13 -29.97
N ASN A 60 8.08 6.93 -29.79
CA ASN A 60 8.75 7.68 -30.86
C ASN A 60 10.23 7.27 -30.95
N ARG A 61 10.49 6.02 -31.29
CA ARG A 61 11.84 5.52 -31.56
C ARG A 61 12.22 5.85 -32.99
N ARG A 62 13.47 6.21 -33.19
CA ARG A 62 14.05 6.42 -34.51
C ARG A 62 15.20 5.45 -34.78
N GLU A 63 15.32 5.00 -35.99
CA GLU A 63 16.48 4.23 -36.42
C GLU A 63 17.51 5.17 -36.97
N MET A 64 18.71 5.14 -36.40
CA MET A 64 19.88 5.89 -36.88
C MET A 64 21.08 4.96 -36.97
N GLY A 65 21.58 4.74 -38.17
CA GLY A 65 22.76 3.89 -38.41
C GLY A 65 22.57 2.44 -37.90
N GLY A 66 21.38 1.85 -38.07
CA GLY A 66 21.05 0.49 -37.62
C GLY A 66 20.83 0.35 -36.12
N ARG A 67 20.75 1.44 -35.36
CA ARG A 67 20.45 1.48 -33.93
C ARG A 67 19.12 2.19 -33.68
N ILE A 68 18.33 1.63 -32.79
CA ILE A 68 17.12 2.29 -32.29
C ILE A 68 17.53 3.29 -31.20
N VAL A 69 17.25 4.57 -31.44
CA VAL A 69 17.59 5.67 -30.52
C VAL A 69 16.33 6.35 -30.01
N SER A 70 16.45 6.94 -28.83
CA SER A 70 15.39 7.79 -28.27
C SER A 70 15.20 9.05 -29.12
N HIS A 71 13.99 9.55 -29.20
CA HIS A 71 13.72 10.87 -29.81
C HIS A 71 14.12 12.02 -28.88
N THR A 72 14.30 11.75 -27.58
CA THR A 72 14.72 12.74 -26.58
C THR A 72 16.23 13.00 -26.75
N LEU A 73 16.59 14.25 -26.92
CA LEU A 73 17.98 14.69 -27.07
C LEU A 73 18.52 15.22 -25.74
N ASP A 74 19.77 14.88 -25.43
CA ASP A 74 20.53 15.56 -24.37
C ASP A 74 21.08 16.89 -24.94
N PRO A 75 20.58 18.06 -24.48
CA PRO A 75 20.98 19.35 -25.04
C PRO A 75 22.46 19.68 -24.78
N ARG A 76 23.11 19.04 -23.83
CA ARG A 76 24.53 19.23 -23.54
C ARG A 76 25.44 18.53 -24.56
N LYS A 77 24.93 17.44 -25.15
CA LYS A 77 25.69 16.62 -26.12
C LYS A 77 25.19 16.76 -27.56
N GLY A 78 23.94 17.27 -27.74
CA GLY A 78 23.27 17.30 -29.01
C GLY A 78 22.95 15.91 -29.58
N GLN A 79 22.90 14.89 -28.75
CA GLN A 79 22.70 13.48 -29.09
C GLN A 79 21.53 12.88 -28.35
N PRO A 80 20.88 11.82 -28.87
CA PRO A 80 19.87 11.06 -28.15
C PRO A 80 20.37 10.57 -26.79
N VAL A 81 19.47 10.51 -25.81
CA VAL A 81 19.81 9.94 -24.50
C VAL A 81 20.07 8.43 -24.61
N GLU A 82 21.12 7.96 -23.92
CA GLU A 82 21.61 6.58 -23.99
C GLU A 82 21.58 5.88 -22.62
N HIS A 83 20.43 5.79 -21.99
CA HIS A 83 20.25 5.11 -20.70
C HIS A 83 19.03 4.20 -20.73
N GLN A 84 18.89 3.34 -19.71
CA GLN A 84 17.82 2.35 -19.61
C GLN A 84 16.46 2.91 -19.14
N LEU A 85 16.36 4.21 -18.87
CA LEU A 85 15.10 4.84 -18.49
C LEU A 85 14.11 4.79 -19.66
N ALA A 86 13.00 4.08 -19.47
CA ALA A 86 12.00 3.85 -20.49
C ALA A 86 10.90 4.91 -20.48
N ALA A 87 10.51 5.35 -19.29
CA ALA A 87 9.49 6.38 -19.11
C ALA A 87 9.63 7.10 -17.76
N VAL A 88 9.22 8.35 -17.73
CA VAL A 88 9.02 9.15 -16.52
C VAL A 88 7.63 9.76 -16.58
N THR A 89 6.80 9.46 -15.57
CA THR A 89 5.50 10.10 -15.37
C THR A 89 5.60 11.11 -14.24
N VAL A 90 5.13 12.32 -14.47
CA VAL A 90 5.12 13.40 -13.48
C VAL A 90 3.69 13.86 -13.21
N VAL A 91 3.41 14.13 -11.94
CA VAL A 91 2.19 14.82 -11.50
C VAL A 91 2.56 16.20 -10.96
N ALA A 92 1.95 17.24 -11.52
CA ALA A 92 2.15 18.62 -11.12
C ALA A 92 0.82 19.37 -11.03
N GLU A 93 0.85 20.66 -10.73
CA GLU A 93 -0.37 21.49 -10.69
C GLU A 93 -0.98 21.72 -12.08
N ASP A 94 -0.16 21.70 -13.14
CA ASP A 94 -0.59 21.87 -14.54
C ASP A 94 0.20 20.97 -15.49
N CYS A 95 -0.32 20.79 -16.71
CA CYS A 95 0.29 19.91 -17.72
C CYS A 95 1.62 20.43 -18.24
N MET A 96 1.77 21.75 -18.41
CA MET A 96 3.01 22.36 -18.91
C MET A 96 4.18 22.06 -17.94
N THR A 97 3.94 22.26 -16.66
CA THR A 97 4.92 21.95 -15.60
C THR A 97 5.21 20.44 -15.55
N ALA A 98 4.17 19.61 -15.64
CA ALA A 98 4.33 18.15 -15.62
C ALA A 98 5.17 17.66 -16.81
N ASP A 99 4.91 18.15 -18.02
CA ASP A 99 5.62 17.79 -19.25
C ASP A 99 7.08 18.27 -19.24
N ALA A 100 7.30 19.54 -18.84
CA ALA A 100 8.66 20.07 -18.71
C ALA A 100 9.51 19.25 -17.72
N TRP A 101 8.97 18.90 -16.55
CA TRP A 101 9.64 18.05 -15.58
C TRP A 101 9.86 16.62 -16.12
N ALA A 102 8.87 16.01 -16.73
CA ALA A 102 8.99 14.66 -17.29
C ALA A 102 10.11 14.58 -18.34
N THR A 103 10.17 15.55 -19.26
CA THR A 103 11.21 15.63 -20.28
C THR A 103 12.58 15.86 -19.66
N MET A 104 12.71 16.80 -18.72
CA MET A 104 14.00 17.09 -18.07
C MET A 104 14.52 15.87 -17.29
N LEU A 105 13.65 15.19 -16.53
CA LEU A 105 14.00 14.01 -15.76
C LEU A 105 14.37 12.83 -16.68
N MET A 106 13.71 12.73 -17.84
CA MET A 106 14.07 11.77 -18.89
C MET A 106 15.48 12.04 -19.43
N VAL A 107 15.86 13.30 -19.67
CA VAL A 107 17.23 13.67 -20.10
C VAL A 107 18.27 13.37 -19.03
N MET A 108 17.95 13.59 -17.74
CA MET A 108 18.87 13.36 -16.63
C MET A 108 19.16 11.87 -16.39
N GLY A 109 18.23 10.97 -16.78
CA GLY A 109 18.33 9.52 -16.59
C GLY A 109 17.92 9.05 -15.19
N PRO A 110 17.94 7.72 -14.97
CA PRO A 110 17.24 7.12 -13.80
C PRO A 110 17.82 7.54 -12.46
N GLN A 111 19.14 7.52 -12.27
CA GLN A 111 19.74 7.80 -10.97
C GLN A 111 19.75 9.30 -10.66
N LYS A 112 20.29 10.12 -11.59
CA LYS A 112 20.39 11.58 -11.40
C LYS A 112 19.02 12.24 -11.38
N GLY A 113 18.11 11.81 -12.28
CA GLY A 113 16.75 12.32 -12.33
C GLY A 113 15.96 12.00 -11.07
N LEU A 114 16.05 10.78 -10.56
CA LEU A 114 15.37 10.40 -9.31
C LEU A 114 15.88 11.20 -8.11
N LEU A 115 17.20 11.36 -7.96
CA LEU A 115 17.79 12.15 -6.89
C LEU A 115 17.35 13.61 -6.98
N PHE A 116 17.39 14.20 -8.18
CA PHE A 116 16.95 15.56 -8.42
C PHE A 116 15.46 15.75 -8.09
N ALA A 117 14.61 14.83 -8.57
CA ALA A 117 13.17 14.88 -8.31
C ALA A 117 12.85 14.78 -6.80
N LYS A 118 13.56 13.94 -6.06
CA LYS A 118 13.43 13.86 -4.59
C LYS A 118 13.81 15.17 -3.90
N ASN A 119 14.95 15.75 -4.26
CA ASN A 119 15.45 16.99 -3.65
C ASN A 119 14.56 18.21 -3.95
N ASN A 120 13.88 18.21 -5.11
CA ASN A 120 12.98 19.28 -5.53
C ASN A 120 11.49 18.96 -5.30
N GLN A 121 11.19 17.91 -4.54
CA GLN A 121 9.82 17.50 -4.21
C GLN A 121 8.90 17.30 -5.44
N VAL A 122 9.46 16.89 -6.57
CA VAL A 122 8.69 16.57 -7.78
C VAL A 122 8.01 15.22 -7.58
N ALA A 123 6.72 15.14 -7.84
CA ALA A 123 5.99 13.86 -7.83
C ALA A 123 6.25 13.11 -9.13
N ALA A 124 7.12 12.10 -9.11
CA ALA A 124 7.58 11.40 -10.29
C ALA A 124 7.67 9.89 -10.10
N LEU A 125 7.29 9.16 -11.15
CA LEU A 125 7.44 7.72 -11.31
C LEU A 125 8.42 7.46 -12.46
N PHE A 126 9.44 6.65 -12.20
CA PHE A 126 10.46 6.24 -13.16
C PHE A 126 10.29 4.76 -13.48
N LEU A 127 10.26 4.41 -14.77
CA LEU A 127 10.27 3.05 -15.26
C LEU A 127 11.58 2.80 -16.00
N THR A 128 12.46 2.00 -15.41
CA THR A 128 13.77 1.68 -15.97
C THR A 128 13.77 0.25 -16.51
N ARG A 129 14.31 0.00 -17.69
CA ARG A 129 14.43 -1.35 -18.26
C ARG A 129 15.40 -2.20 -17.46
N ASP A 130 14.97 -3.43 -17.20
CA ASP A 130 15.77 -4.49 -16.59
C ASP A 130 15.50 -5.78 -17.37
N GLY A 131 16.31 -6.03 -18.40
CA GLY A 131 16.07 -7.08 -19.37
C GLY A 131 14.70 -6.94 -20.06
N THR A 132 13.82 -7.90 -19.85
CA THR A 132 12.45 -7.92 -20.39
C THR A 132 11.42 -7.26 -19.46
N THR A 133 11.84 -6.84 -18.26
CA THR A 133 11.01 -6.25 -17.24
C THR A 133 11.27 -4.76 -17.03
N PHE A 134 10.52 -4.14 -16.14
CA PHE A 134 10.71 -2.74 -15.75
C PHE A 134 10.83 -2.64 -14.24
N GLN A 135 11.93 -2.05 -13.78
CA GLN A 135 12.10 -1.61 -12.41
C GLN A 135 11.38 -0.28 -12.21
N GLU A 136 10.55 -0.22 -11.19
CA GLU A 136 9.82 0.98 -10.80
C GLU A 136 10.52 1.69 -9.66
N SER A 137 10.68 3.02 -9.79
CA SER A 137 11.19 3.89 -8.73
C SER A 137 10.32 5.13 -8.63
N THR A 138 9.88 5.47 -7.44
CA THR A 138 8.99 6.60 -7.18
C THR A 138 9.62 7.61 -6.22
N THR A 139 9.18 8.86 -6.32
CA THR A 139 9.49 9.87 -5.30
C THR A 139 8.49 9.80 -4.15
N PRO A 140 8.85 10.27 -2.93
CA PRO A 140 7.94 10.30 -1.80
C PRO A 140 6.63 11.06 -2.08
N ARG A 141 6.72 12.17 -2.82
CA ARG A 141 5.54 12.96 -3.21
C ARG A 141 4.62 12.21 -4.18
N PHE A 142 5.17 11.40 -5.09
CA PHE A 142 4.37 10.55 -5.97
C PHE A 142 3.67 9.44 -5.16
N GLN A 143 4.37 8.82 -4.22
CA GLN A 143 3.79 7.81 -3.33
C GLN A 143 2.65 8.38 -2.48
N ALA A 144 2.81 9.60 -1.95
CA ALA A 144 1.76 10.27 -1.19
C ALA A 144 0.49 10.51 -2.05
N ILE A 145 0.64 10.90 -3.32
CA ILE A 145 -0.49 11.04 -4.26
C ILE A 145 -1.12 9.67 -4.55
N GLN A 146 -0.31 8.64 -4.74
CA GLN A 146 -0.78 7.28 -5.04
C GLN A 146 -1.52 6.67 -3.84
N SER A 147 -1.05 6.90 -2.61
CA SER A 147 -1.66 6.41 -1.36
C SER A 147 -2.85 7.24 -0.92
N GLY A 148 -2.87 8.54 -1.17
CA GLY A 148 -3.96 9.44 -0.79
C GLY A 148 -5.32 9.07 -1.40
N GLY A 149 -5.32 8.33 -2.52
CA GLY A 149 -6.53 7.70 -3.05
C GLY A 149 -7.03 6.48 -2.24
N GLN A 150 -6.23 5.97 -1.31
CA GLN A 150 -6.55 4.81 -0.46
C GLN A 150 -6.87 5.18 1.00
N GLU A 151 -6.61 6.41 1.44
CA GLU A 151 -6.79 6.80 2.85
C GLU A 151 -8.24 6.75 3.35
N GLY A 152 -9.23 6.73 2.45
CA GLY A 152 -10.64 6.63 2.84
C GLY A 152 -11.05 5.32 3.54
N ASN A 153 -10.23 4.26 3.48
CA ASN A 153 -10.62 2.93 3.96
C ASN A 153 -9.89 2.45 5.22
N LEU A 154 -8.70 2.95 5.53
CA LEU A 154 -7.93 2.46 6.69
C LEU A 154 -8.62 2.79 8.01
N TRP A 155 -9.12 4.01 8.17
CA TRP A 155 -9.86 4.41 9.37
C TRP A 155 -11.14 3.59 9.56
N ASN A 156 -11.89 3.38 8.49
CA ASN A 156 -13.09 2.55 8.53
C ASN A 156 -12.79 1.07 8.84
N THR A 157 -11.65 0.56 8.36
CA THR A 157 -11.19 -0.81 8.64
C THR A 157 -10.80 -0.97 10.11
N TRP A 158 -10.05 -0.01 10.68
CA TRP A 158 -9.71 0.01 12.10
C TRP A 158 -10.94 0.16 12.98
N LEU A 159 -11.89 1.02 12.60
CA LEU A 159 -13.14 1.20 13.32
C LEU A 159 -14.00 -0.08 13.31
N ALA A 160 -14.11 -0.75 12.17
CA ALA A 160 -14.81 -2.01 12.04
C ALA A 160 -14.15 -3.12 12.87
N ALA A 161 -12.82 -3.21 12.86
CA ALA A 161 -12.07 -4.15 13.69
C ALA A 161 -12.28 -3.88 15.18
N LEU A 162 -12.25 -2.62 15.60
CA LEU A 162 -12.50 -2.22 16.98
C LEU A 162 -13.93 -2.59 17.42
N ILE A 163 -14.93 -2.33 16.59
CA ILE A 163 -16.32 -2.71 16.85
C ILE A 163 -16.45 -4.22 17.02
N LEU A 164 -15.83 -5.02 16.15
CA LEU A 164 -15.86 -6.48 16.26
C LEU A 164 -15.23 -6.97 17.58
N VAL A 165 -14.10 -6.40 18.00
CA VAL A 165 -13.45 -6.73 19.27
C VAL A 165 -14.36 -6.36 20.45
N VAL A 166 -14.96 -5.18 20.44
CA VAL A 166 -15.89 -4.74 21.51
C VAL A 166 -17.11 -5.65 21.57
N LEU A 167 -17.69 -6.04 20.44
CA LEU A 167 -18.82 -6.98 20.41
C LEU A 167 -18.43 -8.37 20.90
N ALA A 168 -17.25 -8.87 20.55
CA ALA A 168 -16.75 -10.17 21.02
C ALA A 168 -16.53 -10.17 22.54
N VAL A 169 -15.87 -9.14 23.07
CA VAL A 169 -15.62 -9.00 24.52
C VAL A 169 -16.95 -8.78 25.28
N GLY A 170 -17.83 -7.94 24.75
CA GLY A 170 -19.15 -7.69 25.31
C GLY A 170 -20.03 -8.95 25.31
N GLY A 171 -20.02 -9.72 24.22
CA GLY A 171 -20.74 -10.99 24.13
C GLY A 171 -20.25 -12.04 25.11
N LEU A 172 -18.93 -12.13 25.33
CA LEU A 172 -18.34 -12.99 26.36
C LEU A 172 -18.72 -12.53 27.76
N GLY A 173 -18.70 -11.21 28.03
CA GLY A 173 -19.10 -10.64 29.31
C GLY A 173 -20.57 -10.90 29.65
N VAL A 174 -21.48 -10.74 28.69
CA VAL A 174 -22.91 -11.06 28.86
C VAL A 174 -23.10 -12.56 29.07
N GLY A 175 -22.38 -13.42 28.34
CA GLY A 175 -22.42 -14.87 28.51
C GLY A 175 -22.04 -15.32 29.93
N VAL A 176 -21.02 -14.67 30.53
CA VAL A 176 -20.60 -14.92 31.92
C VAL A 176 -21.66 -14.45 32.92
N LEU A 177 -22.26 -13.27 32.71
CA LEU A 177 -23.31 -12.71 33.55
C LEU A 177 -24.59 -13.55 33.53
N VAL A 178 -25.02 -14.04 32.37
CA VAL A 178 -26.26 -14.81 32.20
C VAL A 178 -26.12 -16.25 32.72
N ARG A 179 -24.95 -16.88 32.56
CA ARG A 179 -24.68 -18.26 32.98
C ARG A 179 -24.09 -18.38 34.38
N GLY A 180 -23.63 -17.28 34.98
CA GLY A 180 -23.05 -17.29 36.33
C GLY A 180 -21.77 -18.13 36.50
N ARG A 181 -21.18 -18.59 35.39
CA ARG A 181 -19.94 -19.38 35.36
C ARG A 181 -18.81 -18.54 34.79
N GLY A 182 -17.76 -18.33 35.57
CA GLY A 182 -16.54 -17.65 35.11
C GLY A 182 -15.89 -18.41 33.95
N LEU A 183 -15.19 -17.68 33.09
CA LEU A 183 -14.33 -18.27 32.03
C LEU A 183 -13.20 -19.04 32.76
N VAL A 184 -13.24 -20.35 32.66
CA VAL A 184 -12.17 -21.22 33.16
C VAL A 184 -11.02 -21.10 32.14
N GLY A 185 -9.90 -20.52 32.55
CA GLY A 185 -8.71 -20.43 31.73
C GLY A 185 -8.19 -21.81 31.29
N SER A 186 -7.23 -21.84 30.40
CA SER A 186 -6.64 -23.08 29.81
C SER A 186 -6.19 -24.12 30.84
N CYS A 187 -5.79 -23.69 32.06
CA CYS A 187 -5.49 -24.59 33.17
C CYS A 187 -6.74 -25.25 33.80
N GLY A 188 -7.91 -24.63 33.74
CA GLY A 188 -9.16 -25.18 34.22
C GLY A 188 -9.76 -26.28 33.32
N GLY A 189 -9.41 -26.26 32.01
CA GLY A 189 -9.78 -27.34 31.09
C GLY A 189 -9.06 -28.66 31.37
N LEU A 190 -7.83 -28.60 31.88
CA LEU A 190 -7.04 -29.75 32.26
C LEU A 190 -7.57 -30.39 33.57
N ALA A 191 -8.13 -29.60 34.49
CA ALA A 191 -8.71 -30.12 35.73
C ALA A 191 -9.93 -31.00 35.49
N MET A 192 -10.67 -30.81 34.38
CA MET A 192 -11.79 -31.69 33.99
C MET A 192 -11.35 -33.04 33.39
N MET A 193 -10.08 -33.19 33.01
CA MET A 193 -9.52 -34.43 32.44
C MET A 193 -8.86 -35.32 33.51
N CYS A 194 -8.71 -34.84 34.73
CA CYS A 194 -8.12 -35.64 35.82
C CYS A 194 -9.20 -36.50 36.51
N ASP A 195 -9.35 -37.74 36.06
CA ASP A 195 -10.35 -38.70 36.57
C ASP A 195 -9.81 -39.59 37.72
N SER A 196 -8.52 -39.55 38.02
CA SER A 196 -7.94 -40.33 39.12
C SER A 196 -6.76 -39.65 39.81
N ARG A 197 -6.55 -39.96 41.11
CA ARG A 197 -5.43 -39.43 41.92
C ARG A 197 -4.02 -39.86 41.47
N ASP A 198 -3.94 -40.83 40.60
CA ASP A 198 -2.67 -41.44 40.16
C ASP A 198 -2.25 -40.95 38.77
N ASP A 199 -2.89 -39.94 38.20
CA ASP A 199 -2.50 -39.37 36.91
C ASP A 199 -1.27 -38.42 37.12
N PRO A 200 -0.14 -38.69 36.46
CA PRO A 200 1.07 -37.90 36.61
C PRO A 200 0.89 -36.44 36.14
N LEU A 201 -0.09 -36.13 35.33
CA LEU A 201 -0.41 -34.77 34.90
C LEU A 201 -1.11 -33.94 36.03
N CYS A 202 -1.88 -34.56 36.91
CA CYS A 202 -2.53 -33.89 38.05
C CYS A 202 -1.51 -33.51 39.14
N SER A 203 -0.48 -34.32 39.35
CA SER A 203 0.57 -34.04 40.36
C SER A 203 1.49 -32.89 39.93
N ALA A 204 1.71 -32.71 38.63
CA ALA A 204 2.55 -31.64 38.09
C ALA A 204 1.89 -30.23 38.14
N CYS A 205 0.54 -30.17 38.10
CA CYS A 205 -0.19 -28.91 38.09
C CYS A 205 -0.72 -28.46 39.47
N GLY A 206 -0.59 -29.28 40.53
CA GLY A 206 -1.07 -28.95 41.90
C GLY A 206 -2.58 -28.79 42.06
N VAL A 207 -3.38 -29.24 41.09
CA VAL A 207 -4.85 -29.12 41.09
C VAL A 207 -5.44 -30.31 41.84
N ARG A 208 -6.19 -30.06 42.88
CA ARG A 208 -6.95 -31.12 43.61
C ARG A 208 -8.26 -31.42 42.89
N PRO A 209 -8.60 -32.70 42.69
CA PRO A 209 -9.92 -33.07 42.18
C PRO A 209 -11.03 -32.60 43.10
N VAL A 210 -12.09 -32.04 42.56
CA VAL A 210 -13.29 -31.65 43.29
C VAL A 210 -14.10 -32.93 43.55
N THR A 211 -14.24 -33.32 44.80
CA THR A 211 -15.17 -34.38 45.17
C THR A 211 -16.59 -33.86 45.15
N ASP A 212 -17.55 -34.68 44.73
CA ASP A 212 -18.97 -34.35 44.57
C ASP A 212 -19.70 -33.91 45.89
N ASP A 213 -19.00 -34.02 47.01
CA ASP A 213 -19.60 -33.84 48.36
C ASP A 213 -19.34 -32.45 48.97
N GLY A 214 -18.75 -31.50 48.24
CA GLY A 214 -18.72 -30.08 48.63
C GLY A 214 -17.91 -29.75 49.91
N GLU A 215 -17.17 -30.68 50.52
CA GLU A 215 -16.37 -30.42 51.74
C GLU A 215 -14.89 -30.22 51.42
N ALA A 216 -14.36 -29.05 51.74
CA ALA A 216 -12.95 -28.74 51.68
C ALA A 216 -12.23 -29.42 52.86
N GLY A 217 -11.41 -30.42 52.57
CA GLY A 217 -10.57 -31.06 53.61
C GLY A 217 -9.45 -30.12 54.13
N PRO A 218 -8.97 -30.35 55.37
CA PRO A 218 -8.17 -29.40 56.12
C PRO A 218 -6.78 -29.15 55.53
N GLU A 219 -6.33 -27.92 55.70
CA GLU A 219 -5.00 -27.43 55.33
C GLU A 219 -3.86 -28.29 55.92
N ALA A 220 -2.94 -28.73 55.10
CA ALA A 220 -1.63 -29.20 55.53
C ALA A 220 -0.59 -28.12 55.24
N SER A 221 -0.22 -27.43 56.32
CA SER A 221 0.92 -26.54 56.38
C SER A 221 2.23 -27.32 56.41
N LYS A 222 3.29 -26.63 55.92
CA LYS A 222 4.75 -26.91 56.09
C LYS A 222 5.35 -27.69 54.92
N GLY A 223 6.50 -27.29 54.44
CA GLY A 223 7.60 -26.43 54.89
C GLY A 223 8.63 -26.30 53.83
N ALA A 224 9.41 -25.28 54.04
CA ALA A 224 10.62 -24.87 53.34
C ALA A 224 11.67 -25.96 53.14
N VAL A 225 12.38 -25.90 52.04
CA VAL A 225 13.81 -25.58 51.91
C VAL A 225 14.09 -25.20 50.47
#